data_8a6dbfa52410a336e7e6864a98ffe9bd
#
_entry.id   8a6dbfa52410a336e7e6864a98ffe9bd
#
_cell.length_a   1.000
_cell.length_b   1.000
_cell.length_c   1.000
_cell.angle_alpha   90.00
_cell.angle_beta   90.00
_cell.angle_gamma   90.00
#
_symmetry.space_group_name_H-M   'P 1'
#
loop_
_entity.id
_entity.type
_entity.pdbx_description
1 polymer ?
#
loop_
_entity_poly.entity_id
_entity_poly.type
_entity_poly.pdbx_seq_one_letter_code
_entity_poly.pdbx_strand_id
1 'polypeptide(L)'
;MNLHTFIKKSKDYISCFVKYGAAVIVAPFAKNKEKYKDLWLIAERGIDARDNAYYLFKYITANHPEINIAYAITKDSADRERVEKLGRIINHNSFEHYISLVLSKVKISTHIMGYTPYIDFFVKADKKGIIKGKKIFLQHGIIKDNLTYLYNNNVNLDLFVCSAKPEYEYVNSLYGYKDNVVQMLGLCRYDALYKNEQPTKKVLLMPTWRYNLQGADKKEFVKSEYYKVYSNFLANEKLKNVLEKYNYELLFYPHIEFQRFIDTFKGGERVKIVTFN
;
A
#
# COMPACT_ATOMS: atom_id res chain seq x y z
N MET A 1 -12.58 -20.37 8.91
CA MET A 1 -13.31 -19.44 8.00
C MET A 1 -14.79 -19.76 8.13
N ASN A 2 -15.65 -18.80 8.52
CA ASN A 2 -17.06 -19.07 8.68
C ASN A 2 -17.76 -19.18 7.31
N LEU A 3 -18.94 -19.85 7.27
CA LEU A 3 -19.71 -20.12 6.04
C LEU A 3 -20.04 -18.85 5.26
N HIS A 4 -20.38 -17.77 5.94
CA HIS A 4 -20.71 -16.48 5.33
C HIS A 4 -19.51 -15.87 4.57
N THR A 5 -18.33 -15.93 5.15
CA THR A 5 -17.08 -15.47 4.50
C THR A 5 -16.72 -16.31 3.28
N PHE A 6 -16.96 -17.64 3.36
CA PHE A 6 -16.76 -18.55 2.24
C PHE A 6 -17.70 -18.23 1.06
N ILE A 7 -18.99 -18.06 1.34
CA ILE A 7 -20.02 -17.74 0.32
C ILE A 7 -19.69 -16.39 -0.34
N LYS A 8 -19.33 -15.37 0.45
CA LYS A 8 -18.94 -14.05 -0.08
C LYS A 8 -17.73 -14.16 -1.02
N LYS A 9 -16.66 -14.82 -0.58
CA LYS A 9 -15.46 -15.00 -1.43
C LYS A 9 -15.77 -15.75 -2.73
N SER A 10 -16.63 -16.78 -2.68
CA SER A 10 -17.02 -17.53 -3.87
C SER A 10 -17.81 -16.68 -4.87
N LYS A 11 -18.73 -15.84 -4.39
CA LYS A 11 -19.48 -14.88 -5.22
C LYS A 11 -18.56 -13.85 -5.88
N ASP A 12 -17.63 -13.29 -5.11
CA ASP A 12 -16.65 -12.31 -5.62
C ASP A 12 -15.76 -12.94 -6.70
N TYR A 13 -15.36 -14.19 -6.50
CA TYR A 13 -14.53 -14.92 -7.45
C TYR A 13 -15.27 -15.19 -8.78
N ILE A 14 -16.52 -15.64 -8.71
CA ILE A 14 -17.38 -15.86 -9.90
C ILE A 14 -17.65 -14.55 -10.62
N SER A 15 -18.02 -13.49 -9.90
CA SER A 15 -18.25 -12.16 -10.47
C SER A 15 -17.00 -11.65 -11.17
N CYS A 16 -15.83 -11.83 -10.57
CA CYS A 16 -14.55 -11.43 -11.17
C CYS A 16 -14.28 -12.22 -12.46
N PHE A 17 -14.48 -13.54 -12.45
CA PHE A 17 -14.30 -14.40 -13.61
C PHE A 17 -15.19 -13.96 -14.79
N VAL A 18 -16.49 -13.75 -14.52
CA VAL A 18 -17.46 -13.33 -15.55
C VAL A 18 -17.09 -11.95 -16.12
N LYS A 19 -16.82 -10.97 -15.26
CA LYS A 19 -16.46 -9.61 -15.69
C LYS A 19 -15.16 -9.59 -16.49
N TYR A 20 -14.16 -10.36 -16.06
CA TYR A 20 -12.89 -10.45 -16.76
C TYR A 20 -13.05 -11.12 -18.13
N GLY A 21 -13.79 -12.25 -18.20
CA GLY A 21 -14.12 -12.91 -19.49
C GLY A 21 -14.83 -11.97 -20.45
N ALA A 22 -15.85 -11.24 -19.97
CA ALA A 22 -16.53 -10.22 -20.77
C ALA A 22 -15.59 -9.09 -21.23
N ALA A 23 -14.69 -8.63 -20.35
CA ALA A 23 -13.72 -7.61 -20.72
C ALA A 23 -12.72 -8.10 -21.78
N VAL A 24 -12.27 -9.35 -21.72
CA VAL A 24 -11.42 -9.95 -22.77
C VAL A 24 -12.12 -9.97 -24.13
N ILE A 25 -13.42 -10.27 -24.18
CA ILE A 25 -14.22 -10.25 -25.42
C ILE A 25 -14.39 -8.82 -25.97
N VAL A 26 -14.61 -7.83 -25.08
CA VAL A 26 -14.86 -6.44 -25.46
C VAL A 26 -13.58 -5.66 -25.79
N ALA A 27 -12.45 -6.02 -25.16
CA ALA A 27 -11.19 -5.31 -25.29
C ALA A 27 -10.74 -5.08 -26.75
N PRO A 28 -10.82 -6.05 -27.70
CA PRO A 28 -10.44 -5.83 -29.10
C PRO A 28 -11.22 -4.69 -29.77
N PHE A 29 -12.48 -4.48 -29.42
CA PHE A 29 -13.32 -3.42 -29.94
C PHE A 29 -13.06 -2.06 -29.27
N ALA A 30 -12.48 -2.08 -28.09
CA ALA A 30 -12.17 -0.88 -27.32
C ALA A 30 -10.72 -0.37 -27.50
N LYS A 31 -9.80 -1.21 -27.98
CA LYS A 31 -8.35 -0.94 -28.01
C LYS A 31 -7.95 0.33 -28.76
N ASN A 32 -8.71 0.71 -29.78
CA ASN A 32 -8.44 1.89 -30.61
C ASN A 32 -8.95 3.20 -29.99
N LYS A 33 -9.70 3.15 -28.89
CA LYS A 33 -10.10 4.37 -28.19
C LYS A 33 -8.89 5.00 -27.52
N GLU A 34 -8.71 6.31 -27.66
CA GLU A 34 -7.55 7.06 -27.18
C GLU A 34 -7.24 6.79 -25.71
N LYS A 35 -8.27 6.67 -24.88
CA LYS A 35 -8.13 6.39 -23.46
C LYS A 35 -7.47 5.04 -23.11
N TYR A 36 -7.32 4.11 -24.04
CA TYR A 36 -6.67 2.81 -23.82
C TYR A 36 -5.34 2.66 -24.57
N LYS A 37 -5.04 3.59 -25.48
CA LYS A 37 -3.82 3.55 -26.28
C LYS A 37 -2.60 3.72 -25.36
N ASP A 38 -1.71 2.72 -25.37
CA ASP A 38 -0.51 2.67 -24.54
C ASP A 38 -0.75 2.93 -23.04
N LEU A 39 -1.93 2.57 -22.53
CA LEU A 39 -2.38 2.88 -21.18
C LEU A 39 -1.44 2.30 -20.12
N TRP A 40 -1.08 3.14 -19.16
CA TRP A 40 -0.49 2.75 -17.89
C TRP A 40 -1.57 2.73 -16.80
N LEU A 41 -1.81 1.56 -16.22
CA LEU A 41 -2.77 1.39 -15.13
C LEU A 41 -2.03 1.36 -13.81
N ILE A 42 -2.33 2.30 -12.92
CA ILE A 42 -1.68 2.42 -11.61
C ILE A 42 -2.70 2.35 -10.46
N ALA A 43 -2.32 1.74 -9.35
CA ALA A 43 -3.07 1.75 -8.09
C ALA A 43 -2.20 1.34 -6.90
N GLU A 44 -2.67 1.56 -5.69
CA GLU A 44 -2.11 0.93 -4.49
C GLU A 44 -2.82 -0.40 -4.21
N ARG A 45 -4.04 -0.34 -3.67
CA ARG A 45 -4.94 -1.49 -3.47
C ARG A 45 -6.34 -1.22 -3.99
N GLY A 46 -6.50 -0.10 -4.69
CA GLY A 46 -7.78 0.38 -5.18
C GLY A 46 -8.64 1.12 -4.14
N ILE A 47 -8.26 1.16 -2.88
CA ILE A 47 -9.01 1.81 -1.79
C ILE A 47 -8.33 3.06 -1.23
N ASP A 48 -7.06 3.22 -1.47
CA ASP A 48 -6.20 4.30 -0.95
C ASP A 48 -5.22 4.82 -2.01
N ALA A 49 -4.64 5.99 -1.73
CA ALA A 49 -3.65 6.64 -2.56
C ALA A 49 -2.73 7.51 -1.67
N ARG A 50 -1.85 6.87 -0.89
CA ARG A 50 -1.00 7.53 0.12
C ARG A 50 0.46 7.11 0.04
N ASP A 51 0.78 6.18 -0.85
CA ASP A 51 2.07 5.53 -0.94
C ASP A 51 2.72 5.79 -2.31
N ASN A 52 3.71 5.02 -2.67
CA ASN A 52 4.57 5.21 -3.85
C ASN A 52 3.80 5.36 -5.16
N ALA A 53 2.66 4.65 -5.33
CA ALA A 53 1.87 4.78 -6.54
C ALA A 53 1.22 6.17 -6.68
N TYR A 54 0.77 6.77 -5.57
CA TYR A 54 0.27 8.14 -5.58
C TYR A 54 1.36 9.16 -5.99
N TYR A 55 2.55 9.05 -5.41
CA TYR A 55 3.64 9.98 -5.71
C TYR A 55 4.16 9.81 -7.14
N LEU A 56 4.25 8.57 -7.64
CA LEU A 56 4.60 8.32 -9.03
C LEU A 56 3.53 8.86 -9.99
N PHE A 57 2.25 8.64 -9.70
CA PHE A 57 1.15 9.18 -10.50
C PHE A 57 1.21 10.71 -10.56
N LYS A 58 1.39 11.36 -9.41
CA LYS A 58 1.55 12.81 -9.30
C LYS A 58 2.73 13.32 -10.13
N TYR A 59 3.87 12.63 -10.08
CA TYR A 59 5.06 13.00 -10.86
C TYR A 59 4.81 12.87 -12.37
N ILE A 60 4.28 11.73 -12.81
CA ILE A 60 4.03 11.47 -14.23
C ILE A 60 3.02 12.47 -14.80
N THR A 61 1.91 12.70 -14.13
CA THR A 61 0.88 13.63 -14.63
C THR A 61 1.37 15.08 -14.72
N ALA A 62 2.32 15.47 -13.88
CA ALA A 62 2.89 16.82 -13.89
C ALA A 62 4.02 17.00 -14.89
N ASN A 63 4.85 15.98 -15.14
CA ASN A 63 6.10 16.11 -15.88
C ASN A 63 6.10 15.33 -17.21
N HIS A 64 5.19 14.39 -17.41
CA HIS A 64 5.09 13.49 -18.56
C HIS A 64 3.66 13.40 -19.08
N PRO A 65 3.05 14.52 -19.52
CA PRO A 65 1.66 14.55 -20.01
C PRO A 65 1.43 13.67 -21.26
N GLU A 66 2.49 13.29 -21.96
CA GLU A 66 2.46 12.36 -23.09
C GLU A 66 2.16 10.92 -22.68
N ILE A 67 2.34 10.56 -21.40
CA ILE A 67 2.05 9.21 -20.89
C ILE A 67 0.56 9.10 -20.55
N ASN A 68 -0.15 8.25 -21.28
CA ASN A 68 -1.54 7.93 -20.98
C ASN A 68 -1.61 7.05 -19.71
N ILE A 69 -1.80 7.66 -18.57
CA ILE A 69 -1.87 6.98 -17.27
C ILE A 69 -3.23 7.19 -16.61
N ALA A 70 -3.74 6.17 -15.91
CA ALA A 70 -4.97 6.27 -15.13
C ALA A 70 -4.84 5.55 -13.79
N TYR A 71 -5.34 6.18 -12.72
CA TYR A 71 -5.33 5.64 -11.37
C TYR A 71 -6.64 4.92 -11.04
N ALA A 72 -6.56 3.64 -10.62
CA ALA A 72 -7.74 2.88 -10.20
C ALA A 72 -8.00 3.07 -8.71
N ILE A 73 -9.17 3.63 -8.36
CA ILE A 73 -9.57 3.91 -6.98
C ILE A 73 -11.08 3.76 -6.79
N THR A 74 -11.53 3.29 -5.62
CA THR A 74 -12.96 3.15 -5.30
C THR A 74 -13.65 4.50 -5.18
N LYS A 75 -14.98 4.49 -5.38
CA LYS A 75 -15.80 5.71 -5.25
C LYS A 75 -15.78 6.29 -3.84
N ASP A 76 -15.76 5.41 -2.85
CA ASP A 76 -15.87 5.76 -1.43
C ASP A 76 -14.52 6.01 -0.75
N SER A 77 -13.43 6.03 -1.51
CA SER A 77 -12.10 6.32 -0.96
C SER A 77 -12.00 7.78 -0.51
N ALA A 78 -11.53 7.99 0.71
CA ALA A 78 -11.21 9.32 1.24
C ALA A 78 -10.10 10.04 0.44
N ASP A 79 -9.28 9.27 -0.30
CA ASP A 79 -8.18 9.81 -1.10
C ASP A 79 -8.58 10.11 -2.55
N ARG A 80 -9.83 9.76 -2.95
CA ARG A 80 -10.28 9.88 -4.33
C ARG A 80 -10.15 11.30 -4.89
N GLU A 81 -10.67 12.28 -4.18
CA GLU A 81 -10.67 13.68 -4.62
C GLU A 81 -9.26 14.22 -4.89
N ARG A 82 -8.28 13.84 -4.05
CA ARG A 82 -6.89 14.27 -4.25
C ARG A 82 -6.22 13.64 -5.47
N VAL A 83 -6.61 12.40 -5.84
CA VAL A 83 -6.12 11.73 -7.06
C VAL A 83 -6.78 12.32 -8.30
N GLU A 84 -8.08 12.57 -8.24
CA GLU A 84 -8.87 13.13 -9.34
C GLU A 84 -8.37 14.51 -9.78
N LYS A 85 -7.89 15.31 -8.83
CA LYS A 85 -7.23 16.61 -9.09
C LYS A 85 -5.89 16.48 -9.86
N LEU A 86 -5.27 15.32 -9.85
CA LEU A 86 -3.99 15.10 -10.54
C LEU A 86 -4.18 14.60 -11.98
N GLY A 87 -5.24 13.84 -12.25
CA GLY A 87 -5.43 13.27 -13.57
C GLY A 87 -6.55 12.24 -13.65
N ARG A 88 -6.52 11.45 -14.71
CA ARG A 88 -7.56 10.46 -15.00
C ARG A 88 -7.64 9.38 -13.94
N ILE A 89 -8.87 9.12 -13.49
CA ILE A 89 -9.18 8.00 -12.59
C ILE A 89 -10.06 6.96 -13.25
N ILE A 90 -10.00 5.73 -12.74
CA ILE A 90 -10.88 4.61 -13.09
C ILE A 90 -11.56 4.13 -11.81
N ASN A 91 -12.88 3.94 -11.85
CA ASN A 91 -13.57 3.36 -10.70
C ASN A 91 -13.10 1.92 -10.48
N HIS A 92 -12.48 1.66 -9.35
CA HIS A 92 -12.02 0.32 -9.00
C HIS A 92 -13.17 -0.69 -9.06
N ASN A 93 -12.89 -1.90 -9.58
CA ASN A 93 -13.87 -2.99 -9.79
C ASN A 93 -15.05 -2.66 -10.73
N SER A 94 -15.00 -1.53 -11.48
CA SER A 94 -15.93 -1.25 -12.58
C SER A 94 -15.59 -2.09 -13.81
N PHE A 95 -16.53 -2.23 -14.76
CA PHE A 95 -16.24 -2.91 -16.02
C PHE A 95 -15.13 -2.21 -16.83
N GLU A 96 -15.05 -0.88 -16.78
CA GLU A 96 -13.94 -0.12 -17.34
C GLU A 96 -12.59 -0.52 -16.73
N HIS A 97 -12.54 -0.83 -15.41
CA HIS A 97 -11.32 -1.30 -14.76
C HIS A 97 -10.85 -2.64 -15.35
N TYR A 98 -11.77 -3.58 -15.59
CA TYR A 98 -11.43 -4.86 -16.22
C TYR A 98 -10.94 -4.69 -17.67
N ILE A 99 -11.58 -3.83 -18.47
CA ILE A 99 -11.11 -3.51 -19.83
C ILE A 99 -9.71 -2.86 -19.75
N SER A 100 -9.51 -1.92 -18.84
CA SER A 100 -8.21 -1.26 -18.63
C SER A 100 -7.13 -2.23 -18.21
N LEU A 101 -7.46 -3.20 -17.34
CA LEU A 101 -6.53 -4.26 -16.95
C LEU A 101 -6.11 -5.13 -18.15
N VAL A 102 -7.03 -5.46 -19.04
CA VAL A 102 -6.74 -6.24 -20.27
C VAL A 102 -5.86 -5.44 -21.23
N LEU A 103 -6.18 -4.16 -21.46
CA LEU A 103 -5.56 -3.33 -22.49
C LEU A 103 -4.32 -2.57 -22.05
N SER A 104 -4.09 -2.39 -20.75
CA SER A 104 -2.93 -1.62 -20.27
C SER A 104 -1.61 -2.28 -20.65
N LYS A 105 -0.72 -1.47 -21.21
CA LYS A 105 0.65 -1.83 -21.59
C LYS A 105 1.55 -1.99 -20.37
N VAL A 106 1.33 -1.13 -19.37
CA VAL A 106 2.05 -1.13 -18.10
C VAL A 106 1.08 -1.16 -16.93
N LYS A 107 1.38 -1.94 -15.93
CA LYS A 107 0.61 -2.13 -14.70
C LYS A 107 1.50 -1.86 -13.51
N ILE A 108 1.12 -0.94 -12.65
CA ILE A 108 1.97 -0.41 -11.59
C ILE A 108 1.23 -0.47 -10.26
N SER A 109 1.86 -0.98 -9.22
CA SER A 109 1.30 -0.88 -7.87
C SER A 109 2.35 -1.00 -6.76
N THR A 110 1.99 -0.54 -5.57
CA THR A 110 2.78 -0.68 -4.34
C THR A 110 2.57 -2.02 -3.66
N HIS A 111 1.45 -2.70 -3.96
CA HIS A 111 1.12 -4.03 -3.47
C HIS A 111 1.08 -5.00 -4.65
N ILE A 112 1.41 -6.27 -4.40
CA ILE A 112 1.33 -7.29 -5.44
C ILE A 112 -0.07 -7.31 -6.05
N MET A 113 -0.12 -7.11 -7.40
CA MET A 113 -1.37 -7.08 -8.16
C MET A 113 -2.40 -6.05 -7.68
N GLY A 114 -1.98 -5.03 -6.91
CA GLY A 114 -2.87 -3.99 -6.36
C GLY A 114 -3.62 -3.16 -7.42
N TYR A 115 -3.15 -3.17 -8.65
CA TYR A 115 -3.83 -2.60 -9.82
C TYR A 115 -5.00 -3.47 -10.33
N THR A 116 -5.27 -4.62 -9.73
CA THR A 116 -6.35 -5.52 -10.19
C THR A 116 -7.63 -5.34 -9.40
N PRO A 117 -8.79 -5.61 -10.01
CA PRO A 117 -10.08 -5.53 -9.32
C PRO A 117 -10.24 -6.51 -8.15
N TYR A 118 -9.55 -7.66 -8.18
CA TYR A 118 -9.63 -8.68 -7.14
C TYR A 118 -8.33 -9.49 -7.07
N ILE A 119 -7.46 -9.15 -6.14
CA ILE A 119 -6.08 -9.65 -6.04
C ILE A 119 -6.03 -11.18 -5.99
N ASP A 120 -6.83 -11.84 -5.12
CA ASP A 120 -6.81 -13.30 -4.92
C ASP A 120 -7.07 -14.09 -6.22
N PHE A 121 -7.91 -13.55 -7.10
CA PHE A 121 -8.19 -14.13 -8.41
C PHE A 121 -7.01 -13.92 -9.37
N PHE A 122 -6.54 -12.67 -9.47
CA PHE A 122 -5.55 -12.32 -10.48
C PHE A 122 -4.14 -12.83 -10.18
N VAL A 123 -3.74 -12.99 -8.93
CA VAL A 123 -2.49 -13.68 -8.58
C VAL A 123 -2.46 -15.10 -9.14
N LYS A 124 -3.58 -15.84 -9.04
CA LYS A 124 -3.69 -17.19 -9.60
C LYS A 124 -3.73 -17.18 -11.15
N ALA A 125 -4.40 -16.20 -11.74
CA ALA A 125 -4.47 -16.02 -13.18
C ALA A 125 -3.10 -15.64 -13.78
N ASP A 126 -2.33 -14.81 -13.09
CA ASP A 126 -1.02 -14.37 -13.53
C ASP A 126 0.01 -15.50 -13.58
N LYS A 127 -0.04 -16.45 -12.64
CA LYS A 127 0.78 -17.67 -12.68
C LYS A 127 0.58 -18.47 -13.98
N LYS A 128 -0.58 -18.35 -14.62
CA LYS A 128 -0.89 -18.97 -15.91
C LYS A 128 -0.57 -18.07 -17.11
N GLY A 129 0.10 -16.93 -16.90
CA GLY A 129 0.44 -15.98 -17.94
C GLY A 129 -0.76 -15.26 -18.59
N ILE A 130 -1.91 -15.21 -17.91
CA ILE A 130 -3.13 -14.60 -18.45
C ILE A 130 -3.05 -13.07 -18.45
N ILE A 131 -2.37 -12.48 -17.46
CA ILE A 131 -2.22 -11.03 -17.37
C ILE A 131 -1.04 -10.58 -18.24
N LYS A 132 -1.35 -9.85 -19.30
CA LYS A 132 -0.35 -9.33 -20.26
C LYS A 132 0.11 -7.93 -19.88
N GLY A 133 1.18 -7.47 -20.53
CA GLY A 133 1.81 -6.16 -20.30
C GLY A 133 2.86 -6.20 -19.19
N LYS A 134 3.60 -5.10 -19.06
CA LYS A 134 4.67 -4.95 -18.08
C LYS A 134 4.12 -4.75 -16.68
N LYS A 135 4.69 -5.42 -15.70
CA LYS A 135 4.25 -5.41 -14.30
C LYS A 135 5.34 -4.81 -13.42
N ILE A 136 5.03 -3.68 -12.81
CA ILE A 136 5.94 -2.91 -11.98
C ILE A 136 5.45 -2.93 -10.54
N PHE A 137 6.30 -3.42 -9.64
CA PHE A 137 6.07 -3.44 -8.21
C PHE A 137 6.93 -2.37 -7.54
N LEU A 138 6.29 -1.29 -7.06
CA LEU A 138 6.97 -0.13 -6.47
C LEU A 138 7.35 -0.35 -5.00
N GLN A 139 6.90 -1.46 -4.40
CA GLN A 139 7.05 -1.72 -2.98
C GLN A 139 6.32 -0.68 -2.10
N HIS A 140 6.05 -1.02 -0.85
CA HIS A 140 5.44 -0.12 0.15
C HIS A 140 6.26 0.00 1.43
N GLY A 141 7.40 -0.69 1.52
CA GLY A 141 8.33 -0.64 2.63
C GLY A 141 9.56 -1.50 2.36
N ILE A 142 10.59 -1.37 3.17
CA ILE A 142 11.82 -2.13 3.03
C ILE A 142 11.59 -3.57 3.50
N ILE A 143 11.92 -4.55 2.67
CA ILE A 143 11.84 -5.97 3.00
C ILE A 143 13.00 -6.35 3.93
N LYS A 144 12.64 -6.86 5.10
CA LYS A 144 13.58 -7.40 6.07
C LYS A 144 13.42 -8.92 6.24
N ASP A 145 12.20 -9.42 6.08
CA ASP A 145 11.84 -10.81 6.32
C ASP A 145 11.74 -11.60 5.01
N ASN A 146 11.82 -12.91 5.08
CA ASN A 146 11.66 -13.78 3.91
C ASN A 146 10.19 -13.86 3.50
N LEU A 147 9.83 -13.12 2.45
CA LEU A 147 8.47 -13.04 1.91
C LEU A 147 8.34 -13.95 0.68
N THR A 148 8.17 -15.24 0.89
CA THR A 148 8.15 -16.24 -0.18
C THR A 148 7.08 -16.01 -1.25
N TYR A 149 5.98 -15.34 -0.91
CA TYR A 149 4.93 -14.98 -1.88
C TYR A 149 5.39 -13.95 -2.93
N LEU A 150 6.54 -13.27 -2.69
CA LEU A 150 7.17 -12.33 -3.63
C LEU A 150 8.20 -13.00 -4.55
N TYR A 151 8.47 -14.28 -4.40
CA TYR A 151 9.41 -14.99 -5.27
C TYR A 151 8.90 -15.04 -6.71
N ASN A 152 9.81 -15.03 -7.68
CA ASN A 152 9.49 -15.04 -9.11
C ASN A 152 8.59 -16.21 -9.54
N ASN A 153 8.69 -17.38 -8.89
CA ASN A 153 7.79 -18.51 -9.14
C ASN A 153 6.35 -18.30 -8.61
N ASN A 154 6.13 -17.29 -7.78
CA ASN A 154 4.82 -16.94 -7.23
C ASN A 154 4.20 -15.72 -7.89
N VAL A 155 5.03 -14.76 -8.31
CA VAL A 155 4.58 -13.54 -9.00
C VAL A 155 5.57 -13.16 -10.09
N ASN A 156 5.06 -12.89 -11.29
CA ASN A 156 5.88 -12.52 -12.44
C ASN A 156 5.92 -10.98 -12.53
N LEU A 157 7.12 -10.40 -12.34
CA LEU A 157 7.34 -8.95 -12.40
C LEU A 157 8.39 -8.62 -13.48
N ASP A 158 8.20 -7.48 -14.14
CA ASP A 158 9.18 -6.90 -15.07
C ASP A 158 10.08 -5.87 -14.37
N LEU A 159 9.61 -5.28 -13.24
CA LEU A 159 10.41 -4.42 -12.39
C LEU A 159 9.97 -4.60 -10.92
N PHE A 160 10.94 -4.89 -10.06
CA PHE A 160 10.83 -4.94 -8.62
C PHE A 160 11.68 -3.83 -8.03
N VAL A 161 11.06 -2.80 -7.44
CA VAL A 161 11.78 -1.67 -6.85
C VAL A 161 12.21 -1.99 -5.43
N CYS A 162 13.48 -1.80 -5.13
CA CYS A 162 14.06 -1.79 -3.79
C CYS A 162 14.55 -0.37 -3.43
N SER A 163 14.64 -0.06 -2.15
CA SER A 163 15.04 1.27 -1.71
C SER A 163 16.32 1.31 -0.89
N ALA A 164 16.79 0.16 -0.42
CA ALA A 164 18.00 0.03 0.37
C ALA A 164 18.93 -1.04 -0.20
N LYS A 165 20.24 -0.81 -0.11
CA LYS A 165 21.24 -1.74 -0.65
C LYS A 165 21.11 -3.16 -0.05
N PRO A 166 20.98 -3.36 1.28
CA PRO A 166 20.79 -4.70 1.84
C PRO A 166 19.50 -5.39 1.37
N GLU A 167 18.42 -4.63 1.16
CA GLU A 167 17.18 -5.15 0.59
C GLU A 167 17.39 -5.63 -0.85
N TYR A 168 18.03 -4.80 -1.68
CA TYR A 168 18.33 -5.13 -3.07
C TYR A 168 19.16 -6.41 -3.16
N GLU A 169 20.27 -6.51 -2.42
CA GLU A 169 21.15 -7.67 -2.41
C GLU A 169 20.41 -8.93 -1.98
N TYR A 170 19.58 -8.83 -0.94
CA TYR A 170 18.77 -9.93 -0.43
C TYR A 170 17.73 -10.42 -1.45
N VAL A 171 16.93 -9.49 -2.01
CA VAL A 171 15.88 -9.83 -2.98
C VAL A 171 16.50 -10.36 -4.27
N ASN A 172 17.55 -9.72 -4.79
CA ASN A 172 18.19 -10.09 -6.03
C ASN A 172 18.84 -11.50 -5.96
N SER A 173 19.42 -11.86 -4.80
CA SER A 173 20.06 -13.15 -4.62
C SER A 173 19.09 -14.30 -4.34
N LEU A 174 17.96 -14.04 -3.69
CA LEU A 174 17.11 -15.08 -3.11
C LEU A 174 15.77 -15.28 -3.87
N TYR A 175 15.20 -14.21 -4.46
CA TYR A 175 13.83 -14.27 -4.98
C TYR A 175 13.71 -14.86 -6.40
N GLY A 176 14.83 -15.16 -7.05
CA GLY A 176 14.88 -15.89 -8.34
C GLY A 176 14.42 -15.06 -9.54
N TYR A 177 14.45 -13.75 -9.48
CA TYR A 177 14.21 -12.88 -10.63
C TYR A 177 15.40 -12.89 -11.59
N LYS A 178 15.12 -12.64 -12.87
CA LYS A 178 16.16 -12.47 -13.91
C LYS A 178 16.93 -11.17 -13.67
N ASP A 179 18.10 -11.07 -14.30
CA ASP A 179 18.90 -9.85 -14.29
C ASP A 179 18.09 -8.63 -14.71
N ASN A 180 18.35 -7.50 -14.05
CA ASN A 180 17.70 -6.22 -14.27
C ASN A 180 16.20 -6.12 -13.89
N VAL A 181 15.59 -7.16 -13.34
CA VAL A 181 14.21 -7.07 -12.82
C VAL A 181 14.19 -6.38 -11.46
N VAL A 182 15.10 -6.76 -10.56
CA VAL A 182 15.24 -6.11 -9.25
C VAL A 182 16.14 -4.90 -9.41
N GLN A 183 15.68 -3.73 -8.97
CA GLN A 183 16.40 -2.45 -9.10
C GLN A 183 16.34 -1.64 -7.81
N MET A 184 17.46 -1.04 -7.43
CA MET A 184 17.55 -0.13 -6.28
C MET A 184 17.28 1.30 -6.75
N LEU A 185 16.01 1.72 -6.75
CA LEU A 185 15.56 3.02 -7.28
C LEU A 185 15.07 3.98 -6.19
N GLY A 186 14.89 3.51 -4.96
CA GLY A 186 14.25 4.30 -3.91
C GLY A 186 12.72 4.19 -3.93
N LEU A 187 12.07 4.81 -2.96
CA LEU A 187 10.61 4.85 -2.87
C LEU A 187 10.11 6.23 -3.29
N CYS A 188 9.19 6.29 -4.24
CA CYS A 188 8.67 7.55 -4.81
C CYS A 188 8.16 8.54 -3.74
N ARG A 189 7.61 8.04 -2.63
CA ARG A 189 7.13 8.90 -1.53
C ARG A 189 8.24 9.65 -0.80
N TYR A 190 9.50 9.23 -0.93
CA TYR A 190 10.63 9.92 -0.28
C TYR A 190 10.86 11.32 -0.83
N ASP A 191 10.49 11.58 -2.09
CA ASP A 191 10.60 12.92 -2.68
C ASP A 191 9.77 13.97 -1.91
N ALA A 192 8.71 13.54 -1.22
CA ALA A 192 7.92 14.43 -0.37
C ALA A 192 8.58 14.79 0.96
N LEU A 193 9.64 14.08 1.37
CA LEU A 193 10.37 14.34 2.62
C LEU A 193 11.36 15.53 2.49
N TYR A 194 11.70 15.94 1.26
CA TYR A 194 12.65 17.01 1.00
C TYR A 194 12.04 18.42 1.02
N LYS A 195 10.84 18.58 1.54
CA LYS A 195 10.31 19.92 1.77
C LYS A 195 11.03 20.54 2.96
N ASN A 196 11.55 21.76 2.79
CA ASN A 196 12.17 22.58 3.83
C ASN A 196 11.10 23.06 4.84
N GLU A 197 10.51 22.15 5.56
CA GLU A 197 9.64 22.49 6.69
C GLU A 197 10.52 22.69 7.92
N GLN A 198 10.28 23.79 8.63
CA GLN A 198 10.96 24.04 9.91
C GLN A 198 10.63 22.89 10.86
N PRO A 199 11.62 22.35 11.61
CA PRO A 199 11.38 21.27 12.55
C PRO A 199 10.27 21.65 13.52
N THR A 200 9.21 20.87 13.54
CA THR A 200 8.20 21.01 14.58
C THR A 200 8.80 20.50 15.89
N LYS A 201 8.56 21.19 17.00
CA LYS A 201 9.00 20.71 18.32
C LYS A 201 8.19 19.49 18.78
N LYS A 202 8.03 18.49 17.90
CA LYS A 202 7.23 17.27 18.10
C LYS A 202 8.06 16.03 17.84
N VAL A 203 7.97 15.06 18.73
CA VAL A 203 8.53 13.72 18.57
C VAL A 203 7.39 12.75 18.36
N LEU A 204 7.36 12.03 17.25
CA LEU A 204 6.34 11.03 16.97
C LEU A 204 6.84 9.64 17.36
N LEU A 205 6.14 8.98 18.28
CA LEU A 205 6.38 7.60 18.70
C LEU A 205 5.29 6.69 18.12
N MET A 206 5.64 5.90 17.09
CA MET A 206 4.74 4.97 16.41
C MET A 206 5.26 3.53 16.55
N PRO A 207 5.01 2.85 17.67
CA PRO A 207 5.52 1.50 17.86
C PRO A 207 4.77 0.49 16.99
N THR A 208 5.53 -0.45 16.42
CA THR A 208 4.97 -1.57 15.66
C THR A 208 4.14 -2.48 16.57
N TRP A 209 3.01 -2.98 16.07
CA TRP A 209 2.17 -3.96 16.76
C TRP A 209 2.90 -5.30 17.01
N ARG A 210 2.31 -6.15 17.84
CA ARG A 210 2.86 -7.47 18.15
C ARG A 210 1.89 -8.55 17.72
N TYR A 211 2.37 -9.49 16.91
CA TYR A 211 1.55 -10.57 16.34
C TYR A 211 0.87 -11.42 17.42
N ASN A 212 1.57 -11.71 18.53
CA ASN A 212 1.02 -12.47 19.66
C ASN A 212 -0.12 -11.76 20.41
N LEU A 213 -0.40 -10.50 20.10
CA LEU A 213 -1.52 -9.73 20.64
C LEU A 213 -2.64 -9.55 19.60
N GLN A 214 -2.55 -10.20 18.45
CA GLN A 214 -3.62 -10.21 17.46
C GLN A 214 -4.85 -10.91 18.05
N GLY A 215 -6.00 -10.22 18.05
CA GLY A 215 -7.23 -10.76 18.63
C GLY A 215 -7.37 -10.65 20.15
N ALA A 216 -6.34 -10.17 20.86
CA ALA A 216 -6.39 -9.98 22.32
C ALA A 216 -7.57 -9.08 22.73
N ASP A 217 -8.19 -9.38 23.85
CA ASP A 217 -9.15 -8.49 24.51
C ASP A 217 -8.44 -7.38 25.32
N LYS A 218 -9.23 -6.43 25.89
CA LYS A 218 -8.69 -5.33 26.67
C LYS A 218 -7.95 -5.80 27.93
N LYS A 219 -8.42 -6.88 28.57
CA LYS A 219 -7.80 -7.43 29.81
C LYS A 219 -6.46 -8.08 29.51
N GLU A 220 -6.38 -8.81 28.42
CA GLU A 220 -5.13 -9.41 27.94
C GLU A 220 -4.13 -8.36 27.50
N PHE A 221 -4.61 -7.33 26.75
CA PHE A 221 -3.76 -6.25 26.27
C PHE A 221 -3.08 -5.49 27.40
N VAL A 222 -3.80 -5.07 28.46
CA VAL A 222 -3.23 -4.31 29.57
C VAL A 222 -2.29 -5.14 30.48
N LYS A 223 -2.35 -6.46 30.39
CA LYS A 223 -1.40 -7.35 31.06
C LYS A 223 -0.13 -7.59 30.25
N SER A 224 -0.13 -7.27 28.96
CA SER A 224 0.97 -7.54 28.05
C SER A 224 2.21 -6.71 28.39
N GLU A 225 3.37 -7.24 28.03
CA GLU A 225 4.64 -6.52 28.11
C GLU A 225 4.63 -5.26 27.24
N TYR A 226 4.04 -5.34 26.04
CA TYR A 226 3.88 -4.19 25.15
C TYR A 226 3.20 -3.02 25.87
N TYR A 227 2.03 -3.24 26.46
CA TYR A 227 1.31 -2.20 27.19
C TYR A 227 2.12 -1.65 28.35
N LYS A 228 2.71 -2.52 29.19
CA LYS A 228 3.49 -2.12 30.36
C LYS A 228 4.71 -1.26 29.99
N VAL A 229 5.44 -1.65 28.94
CA VAL A 229 6.62 -0.90 28.47
C VAL A 229 6.21 0.50 28.02
N TYR A 230 5.21 0.61 27.13
CA TYR A 230 4.81 1.93 26.63
C TYR A 230 4.09 2.78 27.67
N SER A 231 3.24 2.22 28.52
CA SER A 231 2.60 2.98 29.60
C SER A 231 3.62 3.53 30.58
N ASN A 232 4.62 2.72 30.99
CA ASN A 232 5.70 3.16 31.85
C ASN A 232 6.57 4.23 31.18
N PHE A 233 6.86 4.08 29.90
CA PHE A 233 7.62 5.07 29.12
C PHE A 233 6.89 6.42 29.06
N LEU A 234 5.60 6.43 28.73
CA LEU A 234 4.80 7.65 28.65
C LEU A 234 4.62 8.36 29.99
N ALA A 235 4.63 7.59 31.09
CA ALA A 235 4.53 8.12 32.47
C ALA A 235 5.89 8.52 33.08
N ASN A 236 7.01 8.30 32.36
CA ASN A 236 8.35 8.44 32.92
C ASN A 236 8.72 9.91 33.17
N GLU A 237 9.08 10.26 34.42
CA GLU A 237 9.45 11.62 34.81
C GLU A 237 10.71 12.14 34.09
N LYS A 238 11.69 11.30 33.80
CA LYS A 238 12.88 11.73 33.04
C LYS A 238 12.50 12.13 31.61
N LEU A 239 11.56 11.42 30.98
CA LEU A 239 11.02 11.79 29.68
C LEU A 239 10.35 13.16 29.74
N LYS A 240 9.45 13.38 30.70
CA LYS A 240 8.74 14.65 30.88
C LYS A 240 9.72 15.81 31.05
N ASN A 241 10.70 15.67 31.94
CA ASN A 241 11.74 16.66 32.21
C ASN A 241 12.56 17.00 30.93
N VAL A 242 12.87 16.00 30.10
CA VAL A 242 13.58 16.24 28.83
C VAL A 242 12.70 16.97 27.84
N LEU A 243 11.43 16.57 27.69
CA LEU A 243 10.48 17.24 26.79
C LEU A 243 10.27 18.71 27.20
N GLU A 244 10.17 18.98 28.49
CA GLU A 244 10.03 20.33 29.03
C GLU A 244 11.30 21.16 28.79
N LYS A 245 12.48 20.63 29.20
CA LYS A 245 13.76 21.30 29.04
C LYS A 245 14.04 21.77 27.61
N TYR A 246 13.68 20.97 26.60
CA TYR A 246 13.93 21.26 25.21
C TYR A 246 12.70 21.81 24.46
N ASN A 247 11.61 22.01 25.17
CA ASN A 247 10.33 22.47 24.63
C ASN A 247 9.80 21.59 23.48
N TYR A 248 9.78 20.27 23.69
CA TYR A 248 9.18 19.29 22.77
C TYR A 248 7.87 18.74 23.31
N GLU A 249 7.02 18.26 22.41
CA GLU A 249 5.87 17.39 22.69
C GLU A 249 6.15 15.98 22.16
N LEU A 250 5.72 14.96 22.89
CA LEU A 250 5.68 13.58 22.40
C LEU A 250 4.26 13.26 21.93
N LEU A 251 4.15 12.83 20.68
CA LEU A 251 2.92 12.30 20.08
C LEU A 251 3.01 10.78 20.05
N PHE A 252 2.23 10.10 20.89
CA PHE A 252 2.15 8.64 20.88
C PHE A 252 1.01 8.18 19.99
N TYR A 253 1.36 7.51 18.90
CA TYR A 253 0.44 6.99 17.90
C TYR A 253 0.61 5.47 17.77
N PRO A 254 -0.12 4.66 18.57
CA PRO A 254 -0.03 3.20 18.46
C PRO A 254 -0.58 2.71 17.13
N HIS A 255 -0.03 1.59 16.65
CA HIS A 255 -0.44 0.95 15.40
C HIS A 255 -1.97 0.76 15.33
N ILE A 256 -2.55 0.78 14.12
CA ILE A 256 -4.00 0.68 13.86
C ILE A 256 -4.63 -0.52 14.59
N GLU A 257 -3.94 -1.66 14.69
CA GLU A 257 -4.39 -2.84 15.41
C GLU A 257 -4.64 -2.59 16.91
N PHE A 258 -3.99 -1.58 17.49
CA PHE A 258 -4.10 -1.24 18.91
C PHE A 258 -4.86 0.03 19.19
N GLN A 259 -5.38 0.71 18.15
CA GLN A 259 -6.22 1.90 18.32
C GLN A 259 -7.50 1.61 19.14
N ARG A 260 -8.02 0.38 19.05
CA ARG A 260 -9.16 -0.09 19.87
C ARG A 260 -8.89 -0.10 21.39
N PHE A 261 -7.62 0.02 21.81
CA PHE A 261 -7.19 0.08 23.21
C PHE A 261 -6.61 1.44 23.60
N ILE A 262 -6.78 2.45 22.75
CA ILE A 262 -6.11 3.74 22.91
C ILE A 262 -6.50 4.44 24.24
N ASP A 263 -7.71 4.21 24.70
CA ASP A 263 -8.26 4.71 25.96
C ASP A 263 -7.55 4.17 27.23
N THR A 264 -6.74 3.11 27.07
CA THR A 264 -5.95 2.56 28.18
C THR A 264 -4.66 3.35 28.43
N PHE A 265 -4.14 4.07 27.44
CA PHE A 265 -2.95 4.88 27.59
C PHE A 265 -3.27 6.25 28.16
N LYS A 266 -2.42 6.72 29.06
CA LYS A 266 -2.56 8.03 29.68
C LYS A 266 -1.53 9.00 29.10
N GLY A 267 -2.04 10.12 28.61
CA GLY A 267 -1.23 11.25 28.21
C GLY A 267 -0.93 12.20 29.38
N GLY A 268 -0.38 13.36 29.04
CA GLY A 268 -0.05 14.43 29.98
C GLY A 268 0.15 15.74 29.22
N GLU A 269 0.66 16.75 29.91
CA GLU A 269 0.86 18.08 29.32
C GLU A 269 1.72 18.03 28.06
N ARG A 270 2.84 17.34 28.09
CA ARG A 270 3.81 17.18 26.98
C ARG A 270 3.70 15.85 26.24
N VAL A 271 2.79 14.97 26.64
CA VAL A 271 2.57 13.66 26.04
C VAL A 271 1.15 13.56 25.54
N LYS A 272 0.97 13.58 24.22
CA LYS A 272 -0.34 13.50 23.58
C LYS A 272 -0.58 12.09 23.04
N ILE A 273 -1.74 11.53 23.35
CA ILE A 273 -2.20 10.27 22.75
C ILE A 273 -2.98 10.62 21.48
N VAL A 274 -2.54 10.09 20.33
CA VAL A 274 -3.11 10.44 19.01
C VAL A 274 -3.96 9.30 18.50
N THR A 275 -5.18 9.60 18.09
CA THR A 275 -6.12 8.65 17.49
C THR A 275 -5.97 8.60 15.98
N PHE A 276 -6.39 7.46 15.39
CA PHE A 276 -6.56 7.31 13.97
C PHE A 276 -7.97 7.83 13.61
N ASN A 277 -8.05 9.05 13.12
CA ASN A 277 -9.27 9.65 12.55
C ASN A 277 -8.95 10.26 11.19
#